data_a7dd85711bbba63b352a9ac771fd555a
#
_entry.id   a7dd85711bbba63b352a9ac771fd555a
#
_cell.length_a   1.000
_cell.length_b   1.000
_cell.length_c   1.000
_cell.angle_alpha   90.00
_cell.angle_beta   90.00
_cell.angle_gamma   90.00
#
_symmetry.space_group_name_H-M   'P 1'
#
loop_
_entity.id
_entity.type
_entity.pdbx_description
1 polymer ?
#
loop_
_entity_poly.entity_id
_entity_poly.type
_entity_poly.pdbx_seq_one_letter_code
_entity_poly.pdbx_strand_id
1 'polypeptide(L)'
;MSKQPSSYLSSKLEGRPKANGNGNGIYSLEPIRKGELAAVFGGVVYEWDAFIRLPDIERSLCLQVEDRHFLVPRPIGEGDYVNHSCNPNAGLSGQIGLVAMRDIKVGEEVCFDYAMCDTMPYDEFDCACGNANCRGRVSGNDWQRPELQKRYAGFFSPHVQRRIDVQRKEKLAFERAKGITKPSKFASATS
;
A
#
# COMPACT_ATOMS: atom_id res chain seq x y z
N MET A 1 -24.35 22.30 -5.68
CA MET A 1 -24.11 20.87 -5.97
C MET A 1 -22.93 20.42 -5.12
N SER A 2 -23.11 19.47 -4.19
CA SER A 2 -22.00 18.87 -3.47
C SER A 2 -21.13 18.11 -4.48
N LYS A 3 -19.82 18.41 -4.52
CA LYS A 3 -18.89 17.65 -5.36
C LYS A 3 -18.83 16.22 -4.81
N GLN A 4 -19.08 15.22 -5.64
CA GLN A 4 -18.89 13.82 -5.24
C GLN A 4 -17.42 13.56 -4.91
N PRO A 5 -17.11 12.71 -3.90
CA PRO A 5 -15.74 12.27 -3.60
C PRO A 5 -15.09 11.67 -4.85
N SER A 6 -13.78 11.86 -4.97
CA SER A 6 -13.03 11.29 -6.10
C SER A 6 -12.76 9.78 -5.93
N SER A 7 -12.71 9.30 -4.69
CA SER A 7 -12.47 7.90 -4.37
C SER A 7 -13.78 7.13 -4.16
N TYR A 8 -13.80 5.90 -4.66
CA TYR A 8 -14.88 4.96 -4.39
C TYR A 8 -14.64 4.22 -3.08
N LEU A 9 -15.66 4.09 -2.26
CA LEU A 9 -15.70 3.22 -1.09
C LEU A 9 -16.85 2.21 -1.26
N SER A 10 -16.58 0.93 -0.96
CA SER A 10 -17.61 -0.10 -0.96
C SER A 10 -18.75 0.26 0.01
N SER A 11 -20.01 0.02 -0.37
CA SER A 11 -21.17 0.24 0.51
C SER A 11 -21.17 -0.60 1.79
N LYS A 12 -20.30 -1.62 1.87
CA LYS A 12 -20.07 -2.42 3.08
C LYS A 12 -19.11 -1.77 4.08
N LEU A 13 -18.61 -0.57 3.77
CA LEU A 13 -17.61 0.15 4.55
C LEU A 13 -18.12 1.55 4.90
N GLU A 14 -17.66 2.07 6.01
CA GLU A 14 -17.90 3.46 6.43
C GLU A 14 -16.60 4.13 6.89
N GLY A 15 -16.46 5.42 6.62
CA GLY A 15 -15.44 6.27 7.21
C GLY A 15 -15.94 6.87 8.52
N ARG A 16 -15.18 6.71 9.62
CA ARG A 16 -15.55 7.31 10.91
C ARG A 16 -14.35 7.67 11.75
N PRO A 17 -14.50 8.55 12.76
CA PRO A 17 -13.45 8.85 13.72
C PRO A 17 -12.97 7.59 14.44
N LYS A 18 -11.64 7.51 14.65
CA LYS A 18 -11.02 6.42 15.43
C LYS A 18 -11.36 6.57 16.92
N ALA A 19 -11.55 5.46 17.62
CA ALA A 19 -11.91 5.45 19.04
C ALA A 19 -10.87 6.17 19.95
N ASN A 20 -9.60 6.22 19.52
CA ASN A 20 -8.53 6.92 20.25
C ASN A 20 -8.44 8.42 19.93
N GLY A 21 -9.35 8.98 19.12
CA GLY A 21 -9.38 10.39 18.73
C GLY A 21 -8.32 10.81 17.69
N ASN A 22 -7.54 9.88 17.18
CA ASN A 22 -6.46 10.18 16.23
C ASN A 22 -6.92 10.00 14.78
N GLY A 23 -7.67 10.98 14.27
CA GLY A 23 -8.13 11.02 12.87
C GLY A 23 -9.29 10.05 12.58
N ASN A 24 -9.47 9.75 11.30
CA ASN A 24 -10.50 8.85 10.77
C ASN A 24 -9.90 7.50 10.37
N GLY A 25 -10.76 6.49 10.22
CA GLY A 25 -10.44 5.18 9.67
C GLY A 25 -11.62 4.62 8.92
N ILE A 26 -11.39 3.58 8.13
CA ILE A 26 -12.42 2.85 7.39
C ILE A 26 -12.78 1.58 8.15
N TYR A 27 -14.05 1.36 8.40
CA TYR A 27 -14.54 0.21 9.16
C TYR A 27 -15.58 -0.60 8.39
N SER A 28 -15.55 -1.91 8.60
CA SER A 28 -16.48 -2.83 7.95
C SER A 28 -17.84 -2.81 8.65
N LEU A 29 -18.91 -2.58 7.88
CA LEU A 29 -20.32 -2.68 8.28
C LEU A 29 -20.87 -4.10 8.07
N GLU A 30 -20.32 -4.82 7.08
CA GLU A 30 -20.68 -6.18 6.71
C GLU A 30 -19.42 -7.02 6.50
N PRO A 31 -19.48 -8.36 6.57
CA PRO A 31 -18.33 -9.20 6.26
C PRO A 31 -17.82 -8.96 4.84
N ILE A 32 -16.51 -8.80 4.69
CA ILE A 32 -15.85 -8.67 3.39
C ILE A 32 -15.02 -9.93 3.17
N ARG A 33 -15.18 -10.56 2.02
CA ARG A 33 -14.45 -11.77 1.66
C ARG A 33 -13.09 -11.43 1.07
N LYS A 34 -12.13 -12.32 1.23
CA LYS A 34 -10.84 -12.23 0.56
C LYS A 34 -11.02 -12.00 -0.95
N GLY A 35 -10.27 -11.03 -1.48
CA GLY A 35 -10.32 -10.61 -2.90
C GLY A 35 -11.42 -9.63 -3.23
N GLU A 36 -12.34 -9.33 -2.32
CA GLU A 36 -13.41 -8.36 -2.54
C GLU A 36 -12.86 -6.93 -2.56
N LEU A 37 -13.38 -6.10 -3.46
CA LEU A 37 -12.98 -4.71 -3.62
C LEU A 37 -13.46 -3.87 -2.43
N ALA A 38 -12.53 -3.22 -1.75
CA ALA A 38 -12.81 -2.34 -0.63
C ALA A 38 -12.94 -0.87 -1.06
N ALA A 39 -11.98 -0.38 -1.84
CA ALA A 39 -11.94 1.00 -2.31
C ALA A 39 -11.24 1.10 -3.67
N VAL A 40 -11.47 2.23 -4.35
CA VAL A 40 -10.67 2.68 -5.50
C VAL A 40 -10.27 4.12 -5.22
N PHE A 41 -8.97 4.36 -5.08
CA PHE A 41 -8.45 5.69 -4.86
C PHE A 41 -8.58 6.54 -6.12
N GLY A 42 -9.05 7.76 -5.96
CA GLY A 42 -9.24 8.73 -7.03
C GLY A 42 -8.64 10.07 -6.68
N GLY A 43 -8.55 10.97 -7.68
CA GLY A 43 -8.02 12.31 -7.41
C GLY A 43 -7.27 12.89 -8.61
N VAL A 44 -6.35 13.79 -8.30
CA VAL A 44 -5.47 14.46 -9.27
C VAL A 44 -4.05 14.00 -9.04
N VAL A 45 -3.35 13.65 -10.11
CA VAL A 45 -1.93 13.28 -10.03
C VAL A 45 -1.07 14.53 -10.07
N TYR A 46 -0.21 14.67 -9.06
CA TYR A 46 0.80 15.73 -8.94
C TYR A 46 2.20 15.16 -9.07
N GLU A 47 3.06 15.86 -9.80
CA GLU A 47 4.50 15.65 -9.76
C GLU A 47 5.07 16.26 -8.46
N TRP A 48 6.19 15.74 -7.98
CA TRP A 48 6.82 16.06 -6.70
C TRP A 48 6.89 17.55 -6.38
N ASP A 49 7.36 18.39 -7.32
CA ASP A 49 7.58 19.82 -7.06
C ASP A 49 6.26 20.59 -6.86
N ALA A 50 5.16 20.11 -7.43
CA ALA A 50 3.81 20.62 -7.17
C ALA A 50 3.21 20.00 -5.91
N PHE A 51 3.41 18.70 -5.69
CA PHE A 51 2.91 17.94 -4.54
C PHE A 51 3.40 18.50 -3.20
N ILE A 52 4.70 18.78 -3.06
CA ILE A 52 5.28 19.30 -1.78
C ILE A 52 4.74 20.67 -1.36
N ARG A 53 4.09 21.41 -2.28
CA ARG A 53 3.47 22.72 -2.01
C ARG A 53 2.01 22.61 -1.57
N LEU A 54 1.43 21.41 -1.61
CA LEU A 54 0.06 21.17 -1.16
C LEU A 54 -0.04 21.26 0.37
N PRO A 55 -1.23 21.56 0.91
CA PRO A 55 -1.49 21.48 2.35
C PRO A 55 -1.18 20.11 2.91
N ASP A 56 -0.72 20.03 4.18
CA ASP A 56 -0.33 18.79 4.83
C ASP A 56 -1.46 17.73 4.81
N ILE A 57 -2.71 18.16 5.03
CA ILE A 57 -3.87 17.26 4.99
C ILE A 57 -4.06 16.60 3.62
N GLU A 58 -3.77 17.28 2.53
CA GLU A 58 -3.86 16.70 1.19
C GLU A 58 -2.70 15.75 0.91
N ARG A 59 -1.50 16.09 1.40
CA ARG A 59 -0.31 15.26 1.26
C ARG A 59 -0.41 13.97 2.07
N SER A 60 -0.98 14.04 3.29
CA SER A 60 -1.11 12.87 4.16
C SER A 60 -2.15 11.83 3.70
N LEU A 61 -3.02 12.19 2.75
CA LEU A 61 -4.04 11.30 2.18
C LEU A 61 -3.69 10.82 0.77
N CYS A 62 -2.49 11.10 0.28
CA CYS A 62 -2.09 10.75 -1.08
C CYS A 62 -1.70 9.26 -1.21
N LEU A 63 -1.68 8.79 -2.45
CA LEU A 63 -1.12 7.50 -2.83
C LEU A 63 0.02 7.74 -3.83
N GLN A 64 1.23 7.27 -3.54
CA GLN A 64 2.29 7.31 -4.55
C GLN A 64 1.96 6.33 -5.68
N VAL A 65 1.83 6.85 -6.91
CA VAL A 65 1.41 6.06 -8.09
C VAL A 65 2.55 5.80 -9.06
N GLU A 66 3.62 6.61 -9.05
CA GLU A 66 4.82 6.42 -9.85
C GLU A 66 5.99 7.16 -9.18
N ASP A 67 7.21 6.99 -9.70
CA ASP A 67 8.35 7.77 -9.22
C ASP A 67 8.04 9.27 -9.31
N ARG A 68 8.17 9.98 -8.18
CA ARG A 68 7.85 11.41 -8.02
C ARG A 68 6.42 11.82 -8.43
N HIS A 69 5.43 10.87 -8.48
CA HIS A 69 4.05 11.18 -8.81
C HIS A 69 3.08 10.66 -7.74
N PHE A 70 2.16 11.52 -7.32
CA PHE A 70 1.26 11.30 -6.20
C PHE A 70 -0.17 11.58 -6.60
N LEU A 71 -1.06 10.61 -6.40
CA LEU A 71 -2.50 10.76 -6.53
C LEU A 71 -3.05 11.39 -5.24
N VAL A 72 -3.59 12.58 -5.36
CA VAL A 72 -4.13 13.37 -4.23
C VAL A 72 -5.65 13.44 -4.37
N PRO A 73 -6.43 13.00 -3.36
CA PRO A 73 -7.88 13.02 -3.44
C PRO A 73 -8.43 14.46 -3.54
N ARG A 74 -9.29 14.70 -4.52
CA ARG A 74 -9.96 15.99 -4.73
C ARG A 74 -11.34 15.81 -5.39
N PRO A 75 -12.43 16.05 -4.62
CA PRO A 75 -12.47 16.36 -3.19
C PRO A 75 -12.17 15.14 -2.30
N ILE A 76 -11.69 15.40 -1.08
CA ILE A 76 -11.48 14.38 -0.06
C ILE A 76 -12.82 13.77 0.32
N GLY A 77 -12.87 12.46 0.49
CA GLY A 77 -14.03 11.70 0.92
C GLY A 77 -13.67 10.57 1.89
N GLU A 78 -14.66 9.80 2.30
CA GLU A 78 -14.46 8.71 3.26
C GLU A 78 -13.44 7.68 2.76
N GLY A 79 -13.48 7.32 1.47
CA GLY A 79 -12.58 6.34 0.87
C GLY A 79 -11.10 6.67 0.93
N ASP A 80 -10.74 7.88 1.36
CA ASP A 80 -9.36 8.35 1.44
C ASP A 80 -8.73 8.12 2.84
N TYR A 81 -9.52 7.70 3.84
CA TYR A 81 -9.05 7.50 5.21
C TYR A 81 -8.56 6.07 5.51
N VAL A 82 -7.97 5.40 4.53
CA VAL A 82 -7.40 4.05 4.73
C VAL A 82 -6.05 4.15 5.39
N ASN A 83 -5.97 3.75 6.65
CA ASN A 83 -4.77 3.86 7.47
C ASN A 83 -3.73 2.77 7.18
N HIS A 84 -2.49 3.06 7.61
CA HIS A 84 -1.42 2.07 7.66
C HIS A 84 -1.61 1.05 8.80
N SER A 85 -1.25 -0.20 8.52
CA SER A 85 -1.00 -1.22 9.54
C SER A 85 0.19 -2.11 9.16
N CYS A 86 1.03 -2.48 10.13
CA CYS A 86 2.09 -3.48 9.94
C CYS A 86 1.55 -4.92 9.87
N ASN A 87 0.24 -5.11 10.15
CA ASN A 87 -0.48 -6.36 9.96
C ASN A 87 -1.80 -6.12 9.21
N PRO A 88 -1.72 -5.72 7.93
CA PRO A 88 -2.87 -5.27 7.16
C PRO A 88 -3.84 -6.40 6.84
N ASN A 89 -5.10 -6.04 6.62
CA ASN A 89 -6.14 -6.93 6.10
C ASN A 89 -6.52 -6.62 4.64
N ALA A 90 -6.00 -5.52 4.08
CA ALA A 90 -6.18 -5.14 2.69
C ALA A 90 -4.84 -4.89 2.01
N GLY A 91 -4.82 -4.92 0.68
CA GLY A 91 -3.65 -4.68 -0.14
C GLY A 91 -4.03 -4.14 -1.51
N LEU A 92 -3.05 -3.62 -2.25
CA LEU A 92 -3.32 -3.01 -3.54
C LEU A 92 -3.62 -4.06 -4.62
N SER A 93 -4.56 -3.71 -5.49
CA SER A 93 -4.87 -4.44 -6.74
C SER A 93 -4.74 -3.46 -7.89
N GLY A 94 -3.72 -3.65 -8.71
CA GLY A 94 -3.32 -2.64 -9.68
C GLY A 94 -2.78 -1.39 -9.02
N GLN A 95 -2.94 -0.23 -9.67
CA GLN A 95 -2.33 1.03 -9.23
C GLN A 95 -3.11 1.73 -8.12
N ILE A 96 -4.44 1.63 -8.12
CA ILE A 96 -5.33 2.44 -7.26
C ILE A 96 -6.45 1.63 -6.59
N GLY A 97 -6.59 0.34 -6.89
CA GLY A 97 -7.58 -0.52 -6.25
C GLY A 97 -7.10 -1.03 -4.90
N LEU A 98 -7.98 -1.15 -3.92
CA LEU A 98 -7.73 -1.78 -2.63
C LEU A 98 -8.65 -2.98 -2.47
N VAL A 99 -8.08 -4.16 -2.21
CA VAL A 99 -8.83 -5.41 -2.03
C VAL A 99 -8.51 -6.07 -0.71
N ALA A 100 -9.46 -6.83 -0.17
CA ALA A 100 -9.24 -7.61 1.04
C ALA A 100 -8.21 -8.73 0.79
N MET A 101 -7.16 -8.80 1.61
CA MET A 101 -6.13 -9.85 1.57
C MET A 101 -6.58 -11.14 2.29
N ARG A 102 -7.51 -11.01 3.22
CA ARG A 102 -8.20 -12.07 3.97
C ARG A 102 -9.65 -11.66 4.21
N ASP A 103 -10.45 -12.57 4.74
CA ASP A 103 -11.77 -12.20 5.23
C ASP A 103 -11.67 -11.14 6.33
N ILE A 104 -12.53 -10.11 6.27
CA ILE A 104 -12.61 -9.00 7.21
C ILE A 104 -13.98 -9.10 7.91
N LYS A 105 -13.97 -9.06 9.23
CA LYS A 105 -15.19 -9.15 10.04
C LYS A 105 -15.82 -7.79 10.23
N VAL A 106 -17.11 -7.78 10.53
CA VAL A 106 -17.84 -6.56 10.91
C VAL A 106 -17.12 -5.85 12.05
N GLY A 107 -16.95 -4.53 11.92
CA GLY A 107 -16.28 -3.66 12.89
C GLY A 107 -14.76 -3.64 12.81
N GLU A 108 -14.10 -4.51 11.99
CA GLU A 108 -12.67 -4.40 11.78
C GLU A 108 -12.32 -3.12 10.97
N GLU A 109 -11.24 -2.44 11.36
CA GLU A 109 -10.66 -1.38 10.56
C GLU A 109 -9.98 -1.98 9.32
N VAL A 110 -10.27 -1.41 8.13
CA VAL A 110 -9.60 -1.78 6.89
C VAL A 110 -8.32 -0.97 6.78
N CYS A 111 -7.19 -1.67 6.73
CA CYS A 111 -5.87 -1.07 6.66
C CYS A 111 -5.00 -1.76 5.63
N PHE A 112 -4.06 -1.01 5.02
CA PHE A 112 -3.02 -1.59 4.19
C PHE A 112 -1.62 -1.15 4.65
N ASP A 113 -0.58 -1.80 4.17
CA ASP A 113 0.79 -1.39 4.49
C ASP A 113 1.30 -0.43 3.41
N TYR A 114 1.72 0.77 3.80
CA TYR A 114 2.20 1.80 2.89
C TYR A 114 3.45 1.38 2.11
N ALA A 115 4.21 0.39 2.61
CA ALA A 115 5.26 -0.26 1.81
C ALA A 115 4.78 -0.84 0.47
N MET A 116 3.45 -1.02 0.28
CA MET A 116 2.88 -1.52 -0.97
C MET A 116 2.86 -0.45 -2.08
N CYS A 117 2.97 0.85 -1.74
CA CYS A 117 2.93 1.96 -2.70
C CYS A 117 4.09 2.94 -2.54
N ASP A 118 4.62 3.16 -1.34
CA ASP A 118 5.57 4.24 -1.08
C ASP A 118 7.02 3.82 -1.32
N THR A 119 7.75 4.66 -2.04
CA THR A 119 9.17 4.49 -2.36
C THR A 119 10.02 5.73 -2.08
N MET A 120 9.42 6.77 -1.49
CA MET A 120 10.06 8.05 -1.17
C MET A 120 9.81 8.43 0.30
N PRO A 121 10.76 9.13 0.95
CA PRO A 121 10.65 9.51 2.37
C PRO A 121 9.82 10.79 2.57
N TYR A 122 8.60 10.85 2.03
CA TYR A 122 7.73 12.03 2.12
C TYR A 122 6.72 11.99 3.27
N ASP A 123 6.39 10.80 3.77
CA ASP A 123 5.41 10.55 4.83
C ASP A 123 5.93 9.47 5.79
N GLU A 124 7.13 9.65 6.33
CA GLU A 124 7.71 8.75 7.31
C GLU A 124 7.23 9.08 8.71
N PHE A 125 6.79 8.09 9.47
CA PHE A 125 6.24 8.29 10.80
C PHE A 125 6.53 7.12 11.76
N ASP A 126 6.44 7.41 13.06
CA ASP A 126 6.51 6.37 14.11
C ASP A 126 5.15 5.67 14.20
N CYS A 127 5.18 4.36 13.94
CA CYS A 127 3.98 3.55 13.86
C CYS A 127 3.52 3.05 15.22
N ALA A 128 2.28 3.39 15.58
CA ALA A 128 1.61 2.94 16.81
C ALA A 128 0.43 1.99 16.51
N CYS A 129 0.53 1.12 15.49
CA CYS A 129 -0.58 0.23 15.09
C CYS A 129 -0.90 -0.87 16.12
N GLY A 130 -0.10 -1.04 17.18
CA GLY A 130 -0.35 -1.98 18.27
C GLY A 130 -0.19 -3.47 17.93
N ASN A 131 0.21 -3.81 16.70
CA ASN A 131 0.40 -5.20 16.29
C ASN A 131 1.73 -5.76 16.82
N ALA A 132 1.75 -7.05 17.15
CA ALA A 132 2.95 -7.74 17.64
C ALA A 132 4.14 -7.67 16.65
N ASN A 133 3.87 -7.51 15.36
CA ASN A 133 4.86 -7.35 14.29
C ASN A 133 5.03 -5.90 13.84
N CYS A 134 4.65 -4.93 14.69
CA CYS A 134 4.84 -3.52 14.39
C CYS A 134 6.32 -3.21 14.15
N ARG A 135 6.61 -2.47 13.08
CA ARG A 135 7.99 -2.07 12.71
C ARG A 135 8.54 -0.91 13.56
N GLY A 136 7.67 -0.26 14.35
CA GLY A 136 8.00 0.95 15.10
C GLY A 136 8.08 2.20 14.22
N ARG A 137 8.72 2.15 13.06
CA ARG A 137 8.80 3.24 12.08
C ARG A 137 8.40 2.76 10.69
N VAL A 138 7.60 3.55 9.99
CA VAL A 138 7.24 3.38 8.58
C VAL A 138 8.12 4.30 7.74
N SER A 139 8.68 3.77 6.67
CA SER A 139 9.65 4.46 5.83
C SER A 139 9.42 4.18 4.35
N GLY A 140 9.75 5.14 3.49
CA GLY A 140 9.77 4.99 2.03
C GLY A 140 10.73 3.92 1.51
N ASN A 141 11.55 3.31 2.36
CA ASN A 141 12.44 2.19 2.02
C ASN A 141 11.89 0.81 2.44
N ASP A 142 10.74 0.74 3.10
CA ASP A 142 10.20 -0.52 3.64
C ASP A 142 9.90 -1.56 2.54
N TRP A 143 9.54 -1.14 1.33
CA TRP A 143 9.32 -2.03 0.18
C TRP A 143 10.56 -2.89 -0.17
N GLN A 144 11.77 -2.48 0.22
CA GLN A 144 13.02 -3.19 -0.04
C GLN A 144 13.22 -4.40 0.89
N ARG A 145 12.45 -4.51 1.96
CA ARG A 145 12.59 -5.56 2.99
C ARG A 145 12.10 -6.91 2.46
N PRO A 146 12.95 -7.95 2.43
CA PRO A 146 12.59 -9.25 1.84
C PRO A 146 11.38 -9.90 2.50
N GLU A 147 11.21 -9.72 3.81
CA GLU A 147 10.06 -10.25 4.56
C GLU A 147 8.73 -9.60 4.14
N LEU A 148 8.73 -8.28 3.81
CA LEU A 148 7.54 -7.60 3.31
C LEU A 148 7.28 -7.97 1.86
N GLN A 149 8.32 -8.06 1.02
CA GLN A 149 8.19 -8.54 -0.37
C GLN A 149 7.58 -9.95 -0.45
N LYS A 150 7.91 -10.83 0.51
CA LYS A 150 7.32 -12.16 0.59
C LYS A 150 5.87 -12.11 1.09
N ARG A 151 5.61 -11.32 2.15
CA ARG A 151 4.30 -11.23 2.79
C ARG A 151 3.24 -10.64 1.86
N TYR A 152 3.60 -9.62 1.09
CA TYR A 152 2.69 -8.83 0.26
C TYR A 152 2.82 -9.16 -1.23
N ALA A 153 3.38 -10.31 -1.58
CA ALA A 153 3.47 -10.74 -2.97
C ALA A 153 2.10 -10.73 -3.66
N GLY A 154 1.98 -10.01 -4.77
CA GLY A 154 0.73 -9.81 -5.52
C GLY A 154 -0.13 -8.64 -5.05
N PHE A 155 0.31 -7.89 -4.01
CA PHE A 155 -0.42 -6.74 -3.47
C PHE A 155 0.38 -5.42 -3.53
N PHE A 156 1.55 -5.43 -4.14
CA PHE A 156 2.30 -4.21 -4.42
C PHE A 156 1.69 -3.47 -5.61
N SER A 157 1.75 -2.13 -5.58
CA SER A 157 1.45 -1.34 -6.78
C SER A 157 2.39 -1.72 -7.92
N PRO A 158 1.97 -1.60 -9.19
CA PRO A 158 2.85 -1.86 -10.34
C PRO A 158 4.16 -1.07 -10.30
N HIS A 159 4.12 0.16 -9.77
CA HIS A 159 5.31 0.98 -9.57
C HIS A 159 6.31 0.31 -8.62
N VAL A 160 5.88 -0.11 -7.43
CA VAL A 160 6.74 -0.79 -6.45
C VAL A 160 7.17 -2.16 -6.95
N GLN A 161 6.26 -2.92 -7.59
CA GLN A 161 6.59 -4.24 -8.13
C GLN A 161 7.74 -4.17 -9.15
N ARG A 162 7.73 -3.18 -10.06
CA ARG A 162 8.85 -2.97 -11.00
C ARG A 162 10.18 -2.75 -10.29
N ARG A 163 10.18 -1.97 -9.20
CA ARG A 163 11.40 -1.73 -8.40
C ARG A 163 11.88 -3.00 -7.69
N ILE A 164 10.98 -3.80 -7.15
CA ILE A 164 11.29 -5.10 -6.54
C ILE A 164 11.93 -6.03 -7.58
N ASP A 165 11.39 -6.07 -8.80
CA ASP A 165 11.89 -6.93 -9.86
C ASP A 165 13.29 -6.51 -10.34
N VAL A 166 13.57 -5.21 -10.40
CA VAL A 166 14.92 -4.68 -10.67
C VAL A 166 15.89 -5.09 -9.56
N GLN A 167 15.54 -4.83 -8.30
CA GLN A 167 16.37 -5.20 -7.13
C GLN A 167 16.71 -6.69 -7.12
N ARG A 168 15.74 -7.56 -7.43
CA ARG A 168 15.96 -9.02 -7.49
C ARG A 168 16.90 -9.41 -8.62
N LYS A 169 16.77 -8.80 -9.80
CA LYS A 169 17.68 -9.05 -10.94
C LYS A 169 19.12 -8.64 -10.63
N GLU A 170 19.30 -7.46 -10.03
CA GLU A 170 20.61 -6.95 -9.63
C GLU A 170 21.25 -7.86 -8.57
N LYS A 171 20.50 -8.29 -7.56
CA LYS A 171 20.98 -9.23 -6.55
C LYS A 171 21.42 -10.56 -7.17
N LEU A 172 20.62 -11.14 -8.07
CA LEU A 172 20.96 -12.39 -8.77
C LEU A 172 22.20 -12.23 -9.66
N ALA A 173 22.34 -11.09 -10.36
CA ALA A 173 23.51 -10.81 -11.15
C ALA A 173 24.77 -10.72 -10.30
N PHE A 174 24.69 -10.03 -9.16
CA PHE A 174 25.80 -9.92 -8.21
C PHE A 174 26.20 -11.28 -7.60
N GLU A 175 25.23 -12.12 -7.20
CA GLU A 175 25.48 -13.46 -6.67
C GLU A 175 26.15 -14.37 -7.70
N ARG A 176 25.73 -14.30 -8.98
CA ARG A 176 26.36 -15.01 -10.09
C ARG A 176 27.80 -14.57 -10.32
N ALA A 177 28.06 -13.27 -10.30
CA ALA A 177 29.40 -12.71 -10.48
C ALA A 177 30.37 -13.13 -9.36
N LYS A 178 29.85 -13.35 -8.17
CA LYS A 178 30.64 -13.85 -7.00
C LYS A 178 30.71 -15.38 -6.88
N GLY A 179 30.12 -16.14 -7.81
CA GLY A 179 30.10 -17.61 -7.76
C GLY A 179 29.28 -18.21 -6.61
N ILE A 180 28.37 -17.41 -6.02
CA ILE A 180 27.57 -17.79 -4.83
C ILE A 180 26.34 -18.62 -5.20
N THR A 181 25.84 -18.53 -6.47
CA THR A 181 24.69 -19.29 -6.93
C THR A 181 25.10 -20.69 -7.37
N LYS A 182 24.49 -21.72 -6.72
CA LYS A 182 24.52 -23.11 -7.22
C LYS A 182 23.83 -23.14 -8.60
N PRO A 183 24.39 -23.86 -9.60
CA PRO A 183 23.71 -24.03 -10.88
C PRO A 183 22.34 -24.70 -10.65
N SER A 184 21.31 -24.16 -11.33
CA SER A 184 19.96 -24.72 -11.26
C SER A 184 19.97 -26.18 -11.73
N LYS A 185 19.47 -27.11 -10.93
CA LYS A 185 19.25 -28.52 -11.31
C LYS A 185 18.01 -28.64 -12.21
N PHE A 186 18.01 -28.00 -13.36
CA PHE A 186 17.02 -28.20 -14.42
C PHE A 186 17.70 -28.14 -15.79
N ALA A 187 18.44 -29.20 -16.10
CA ALA A 187 18.83 -29.52 -17.48
C ALA A 187 19.26 -30.99 -17.48
N SER A 188 18.32 -31.90 -17.58
CA SER A 188 18.49 -33.21 -18.19
C SER A 188 17.22 -34.07 -18.00
N ALA A 189 16.32 -33.98 -18.93
CA ALA A 189 15.39 -35.05 -19.27
C ALA A 189 14.99 -34.89 -20.73
N THR A 190 15.93 -35.23 -21.60
CA THR A 190 15.67 -35.61 -22.98
C THR A 190 16.51 -36.87 -23.22
N SER A 191 15.87 -38.02 -23.18
CA SER A 191 16.18 -39.22 -23.92
C SER A 191 14.90 -40.02 -24.05
#